data_dfa5f0a45bb675f1a6c802393b1f18d6
#
_entry.id   dfa5f0a45bb675f1a6c802393b1f18d6
#
_cell.length_a   1.000
_cell.length_b   1.000
_cell.length_c   1.000
_cell.angle_alpha   90.00
_cell.angle_beta   90.00
_cell.angle_gamma   90.00
#
_symmetry.space_group_name_H-M   'P 1'
#
loop_
_entity.id
_entity.type
_entity.pdbx_description
1 polymer ?
#
loop_
_entity_poly.entity_id
_entity_poly.type
_entity_poly.pdbx_seq_one_letter_code
_entity_poly.pdbx_strand_id
1 'polypeptide(L)'
;MRLSALPLLLLALLALGGCSKYRFDTPQSAYTSFHEMVKRGEIKQAYGVLSQDTQKAVAARAQALKDVSGGNMKSEPYELFFMNSAQPADVTEITLVREEGDVATVRVLSSGQAREVRLVREASGWKIDLSDSLKP
;
A
#
# COMPACT_ATOMS: atom_id res chain seq x y z
N MET A 1 -10.27 64.87 2.94
CA MET A 1 -10.89 63.54 2.99
C MET A 1 -10.02 62.56 2.26
N ARG A 2 -9.34 61.74 2.99
CA ARG A 2 -8.40 60.77 2.43
C ARG A 2 -9.00 59.39 2.57
N LEU A 3 -9.45 58.85 1.47
CA LEU A 3 -9.83 57.47 1.37
C LEU A 3 -8.55 56.63 1.27
N SER A 4 -8.17 56.04 2.37
CA SER A 4 -7.10 55.05 2.39
C SER A 4 -7.66 53.78 1.79
N ALA A 5 -7.34 53.53 0.53
CA ALA A 5 -7.54 52.26 -0.07
C ALA A 5 -6.55 51.27 0.57
N LEU A 6 -7.05 50.44 1.45
CA LEU A 6 -6.35 49.25 1.90
C LEU A 6 -6.28 48.28 0.72
N PRO A 7 -5.10 47.90 0.27
CA PRO A 7 -5.04 46.79 -0.64
C PRO A 7 -5.36 45.53 0.16
N LEU A 8 -6.50 44.95 -0.15
CA LEU A 8 -6.86 43.59 0.28
C LEU A 8 -5.84 42.66 -0.34
N LEU A 9 -4.81 42.36 0.43
CA LEU A 9 -3.85 41.32 0.08
C LEU A 9 -4.61 39.99 0.20
N LEU A 10 -5.24 39.60 -0.90
CA LEU A 10 -5.82 38.29 -1.05
C LEU A 10 -4.67 37.29 -1.10
N LEU A 11 -4.29 36.82 0.10
CA LEU A 11 -3.37 35.71 0.23
C LEU A 11 -4.09 34.48 -0.34
N ALA A 12 -3.97 34.29 -1.64
CA ALA A 12 -4.31 33.03 -2.26
C ALA A 12 -3.36 31.99 -1.67
N LEU A 13 -3.83 31.31 -0.62
CA LEU A 13 -3.24 30.04 -0.20
C LEU A 13 -3.44 29.10 -1.38
N LEU A 14 -2.47 29.05 -2.25
CA LEU A 14 -2.27 27.95 -3.15
C LEU A 14 -2.00 26.73 -2.26
N ALA A 15 -3.08 26.04 -1.91
CA ALA A 15 -2.98 24.68 -1.46
C ALA A 15 -2.31 23.92 -2.60
N LEU A 16 -1.00 23.80 -2.54
CA LEU A 16 -0.24 22.84 -3.29
C LEU A 16 -0.63 21.47 -2.74
N GLY A 17 -1.84 21.05 -3.11
CA GLY A 17 -2.21 19.66 -3.02
C GLY A 17 -1.24 18.90 -3.91
N GLY A 18 -0.17 18.35 -3.32
CA GLY A 18 0.72 17.46 -4.04
C GLY A 18 -0.13 16.38 -4.68
N CYS A 19 -0.22 16.35 -6.02
CA CYS A 19 -0.82 15.24 -6.75
C CYS A 19 0.04 14.02 -6.49
N SER A 20 -0.31 13.26 -5.43
CA SER A 20 0.22 11.91 -5.29
C SER A 20 -0.26 11.13 -6.49
N LYS A 21 0.66 10.57 -7.29
CA LYS A 21 0.34 9.69 -8.41
C LYS A 21 -0.28 8.36 -7.96
N TYR A 22 -0.19 8.06 -6.68
CA TYR A 22 -0.74 6.85 -6.08
C TYR A 22 -2.09 7.14 -5.44
N ARG A 23 -3.04 6.25 -5.65
CA ARG A 23 -4.41 6.39 -5.18
C ARG A 23 -4.82 5.16 -4.39
N PHE A 24 -5.57 5.40 -3.30
CA PHE A 24 -6.01 4.35 -2.37
C PHE A 24 -7.51 4.45 -2.06
N ASP A 25 -8.24 5.21 -2.85
CA ASP A 25 -9.68 5.48 -2.68
C ASP A 25 -10.57 4.32 -3.15
N THR A 26 -10.04 3.44 -3.99
CA THR A 26 -10.72 2.22 -4.42
C THR A 26 -9.80 1.00 -4.26
N PRO A 27 -10.38 -0.21 -4.13
CA PRO A 27 -9.55 -1.42 -4.05
C PRO A 27 -8.63 -1.59 -5.27
N GLN A 28 -9.14 -1.33 -6.47
CA GLN A 28 -8.38 -1.45 -7.71
C GLN A 28 -7.22 -0.45 -7.75
N SER A 29 -7.48 0.81 -7.39
CA SER A 29 -6.45 1.85 -7.40
C SER A 29 -5.37 1.58 -6.35
N ALA A 30 -5.73 1.04 -5.19
CA ALA A 30 -4.78 0.64 -4.16
C ALA A 30 -3.85 -0.48 -4.65
N TYR A 31 -4.40 -1.50 -5.28
CA TYR A 31 -3.57 -2.58 -5.83
C TYR A 31 -2.68 -2.09 -6.98
N THR A 32 -3.21 -1.28 -7.88
CA THR A 32 -2.44 -0.66 -8.97
C THR A 32 -1.28 0.16 -8.42
N SER A 33 -1.53 0.98 -7.41
CA SER A 33 -0.51 1.81 -6.76
C SER A 33 0.58 0.95 -6.12
N PHE A 34 0.18 -0.11 -5.41
CA PHE A 34 1.12 -1.08 -4.84
C PHE A 34 2.01 -1.71 -5.92
N HIS A 35 1.41 -2.18 -7.00
CA HIS A 35 2.15 -2.82 -8.10
C HIS A 35 3.14 -1.85 -8.74
N GLU A 36 2.75 -0.60 -8.98
CA GLU A 36 3.63 0.42 -9.53
C GLU A 36 4.80 0.76 -8.59
N MET A 37 4.55 0.83 -7.28
CA MET A 37 5.61 1.02 -6.30
C MET A 37 6.64 -0.11 -6.35
N VAL A 38 6.16 -1.35 -6.40
CA VAL A 38 7.04 -2.54 -6.47
C VAL A 38 7.87 -2.51 -7.76
N LYS A 39 7.26 -2.20 -8.90
CA LYS A 39 7.96 -2.09 -10.19
C LYS A 39 9.07 -1.04 -10.17
N ARG A 40 8.87 0.03 -9.41
CA ARG A 40 9.86 1.13 -9.29
C ARG A 40 10.90 0.89 -8.20
N GLY A 41 10.81 -0.22 -7.49
CA GLY A 41 11.71 -0.51 -6.36
C GLY A 41 11.42 0.30 -5.10
N GLU A 42 10.25 0.95 -5.03
CA GLU A 42 9.80 1.72 -3.85
C GLU A 42 9.22 0.77 -2.80
N ILE A 43 9.99 -0.21 -2.38
CA ILE A 43 9.51 -1.34 -1.55
C ILE A 43 9.06 -0.93 -0.15
N LYS A 44 9.70 0.07 0.43
CA LYS A 44 9.29 0.58 1.75
C LYS A 44 7.92 1.24 1.69
N GLN A 45 7.65 2.01 0.63
CA GLN A 45 6.35 2.62 0.40
C GLN A 45 5.29 1.55 0.07
N ALA A 46 5.64 0.57 -0.76
CA ALA A 46 4.76 -0.56 -1.08
C ALA A 46 4.37 -1.35 0.17
N TYR A 47 5.30 -1.54 1.10
CA TYR A 47 5.02 -2.18 2.38
C TYR A 47 3.96 -1.41 3.19
N GLY A 48 3.96 -0.08 3.12
CA GLY A 48 2.95 0.78 3.73
C GLY A 48 1.53 0.62 3.15
N VAL A 49 1.39 -0.01 1.98
CA VAL A 49 0.09 -0.33 1.37
C VAL A 49 -0.49 -1.66 1.90
N LEU A 50 0.29 -2.44 2.62
CA LEU A 50 -0.20 -3.63 3.30
C LEU A 50 -1.03 -3.23 4.53
N SER A 51 -2.04 -4.04 4.87
CA SER A 51 -2.86 -3.83 6.06
C SER A 51 -2.02 -3.86 7.33
N GLN A 52 -2.51 -3.23 8.40
CA GLN A 52 -1.84 -3.28 9.71
C GLN A 52 -1.65 -4.72 10.19
N ASP A 53 -2.64 -5.58 10.00
CA ASP A 53 -2.55 -6.98 10.42
C ASP A 53 -1.49 -7.73 9.61
N THR A 54 -1.39 -7.45 8.31
CA THR A 54 -0.31 -8.00 7.47
C THR A 54 1.06 -7.54 7.94
N GLN A 55 1.22 -6.24 8.20
CA GLN A 55 2.48 -5.68 8.67
C GLN A 55 2.89 -6.27 10.03
N LYS A 56 1.94 -6.45 10.95
CA LYS A 56 2.19 -7.10 12.25
C LYS A 56 2.65 -8.54 12.08
N ALA A 57 2.03 -9.29 11.18
CA ALA A 57 2.40 -10.68 10.91
C ALA A 57 3.81 -10.77 10.32
N VAL A 58 4.17 -9.87 9.40
CA VAL A 58 5.52 -9.81 8.83
C VAL A 58 6.54 -9.41 9.88
N ALA A 59 6.24 -8.43 10.72
CA ALA A 59 7.13 -8.00 11.80
C ALA A 59 7.38 -9.12 12.82
N ALA A 60 6.35 -9.89 13.14
CA ALA A 60 6.48 -11.05 14.04
C ALA A 60 7.43 -12.11 13.45
N ARG A 61 7.33 -12.39 12.14
CA ARG A 61 8.27 -13.30 11.46
C ARG A 61 9.69 -12.78 11.45
N ALA A 62 9.89 -11.49 11.20
CA ALA A 62 11.20 -10.85 11.23
C ALA A 62 11.84 -10.97 12.63
N GLN A 63 11.03 -10.75 13.68
CA GLN A 63 11.50 -10.89 15.06
C GLN A 63 11.86 -12.34 15.39
N ALA A 64 11.04 -13.30 14.97
CA ALA A 64 11.32 -14.73 15.17
C ALA A 64 12.62 -15.15 14.50
N LEU A 65 12.89 -14.71 13.27
CA LEU A 65 14.15 -14.98 12.57
C LEU A 65 15.35 -14.36 13.29
N LYS A 66 15.20 -13.15 13.79
CA LYS A 66 16.23 -12.49 14.58
C LYS A 66 16.55 -13.27 15.85
N ASP A 67 15.53 -13.75 16.56
CA ASP A 67 15.69 -14.51 17.80
C ASP A 67 16.38 -15.85 17.54
N VAL A 68 15.96 -16.58 16.50
CA VAL A 68 16.55 -17.89 16.15
C VAL A 68 18.00 -17.76 15.69
N SER A 69 18.36 -16.65 15.05
CA SER A 69 19.71 -16.41 14.55
C SER A 69 20.66 -15.80 15.60
N GLY A 70 20.19 -15.60 16.83
CA GLY A 70 20.97 -14.93 17.87
C GLY A 70 21.29 -13.46 17.58
N GLY A 71 20.43 -12.80 16.79
CA GLY A 71 20.59 -11.41 16.38
C GLY A 71 21.47 -11.19 15.15
N ASN A 72 21.96 -12.27 14.51
CA ASN A 72 22.81 -12.17 13.33
C ASN A 72 22.06 -11.83 12.04
N MET A 73 20.79 -12.19 11.96
CA MET A 73 19.91 -11.80 10.85
C MET A 73 19.14 -10.54 11.22
N LYS A 74 19.61 -9.42 10.72
CA LYS A 74 18.94 -8.12 10.85
C LYS A 74 18.28 -7.80 9.51
N SER A 75 16.97 -8.05 9.42
CA SER A 75 16.19 -7.64 8.26
C SER A 75 15.04 -6.78 8.71
N GLU A 76 14.87 -5.66 8.05
CA GLU A 76 13.65 -4.87 8.22
C GLU A 76 12.45 -5.68 7.71
N PRO A 77 11.26 -5.56 8.34
CA PRO A 77 10.08 -6.31 7.92
C PRO A 77 9.75 -6.18 6.43
N TYR A 78 9.88 -4.98 5.86
CA TYR A 78 9.60 -4.76 4.43
C TYR A 78 10.62 -5.50 3.54
N GLU A 79 11.88 -5.54 3.91
CA GLU A 79 12.90 -6.30 3.17
C GLU A 79 12.60 -7.79 3.18
N LEU A 80 12.29 -8.33 4.36
CA LEU A 80 11.94 -9.74 4.50
C LEU A 80 10.72 -10.11 3.66
N PHE A 81 9.69 -9.26 3.65
CA PHE A 81 8.48 -9.50 2.86
C PHE A 81 8.80 -9.61 1.37
N PHE A 82 9.53 -8.64 0.82
CA PHE A 82 9.81 -8.60 -0.62
C PHE A 82 10.87 -9.60 -1.06
N MET A 83 11.80 -9.99 -0.19
CA MET A 83 12.74 -11.07 -0.49
C MET A 83 12.05 -12.43 -0.68
N ASN A 84 10.99 -12.69 0.07
CA ASN A 84 10.30 -13.98 0.09
C ASN A 84 9.00 -13.98 -0.70
N SER A 85 8.61 -12.86 -1.28
CA SER A 85 7.37 -12.73 -2.05
C SER A 85 7.67 -12.63 -3.54
N ALA A 86 7.21 -13.61 -4.30
CA ALA A 86 7.20 -13.50 -5.76
C ALA A 86 6.14 -12.48 -6.16
N GLN A 87 6.56 -11.33 -6.64
CA GLN A 87 5.64 -10.33 -7.18
C GLN A 87 5.42 -10.56 -8.66
N PRO A 88 4.16 -10.49 -9.15
CA PRO A 88 3.90 -10.64 -10.57
C PRO A 88 4.57 -9.49 -11.35
N ALA A 89 5.34 -9.85 -12.38
CA ALA A 89 6.04 -8.87 -13.22
C ALA A 89 5.07 -8.08 -14.09
N ASP A 90 4.08 -8.76 -14.66
CA ASP A 90 3.13 -8.19 -15.62
C ASP A 90 1.70 -8.38 -15.12
N VAL A 91 1.13 -7.31 -14.61
CA VAL A 91 -0.30 -7.26 -14.31
C VAL A 91 -1.01 -6.60 -15.49
N THR A 92 -1.89 -7.37 -16.13
CA THR A 92 -2.62 -6.93 -17.33
C THR A 92 -4.03 -6.47 -17.03
N GLU A 93 -4.64 -6.96 -15.94
CA GLU A 93 -6.00 -6.61 -15.56
C GLU A 93 -6.18 -6.71 -14.05
N ILE A 94 -6.92 -5.74 -13.50
CA ILE A 94 -7.33 -5.71 -12.09
C ILE A 94 -8.82 -5.45 -12.07
N THR A 95 -9.60 -6.42 -11.60
CA THR A 95 -11.06 -6.39 -11.62
C THR A 95 -11.61 -6.51 -10.20
N LEU A 96 -12.55 -5.65 -9.83
CA LEU A 96 -13.27 -5.78 -8.57
C LEU A 96 -14.21 -7.01 -8.65
N VAL A 97 -14.03 -7.97 -7.76
CA VAL A 97 -14.88 -9.16 -7.65
C VAL A 97 -16.02 -8.89 -6.69
N ARG A 98 -15.71 -8.31 -5.53
CA ARG A 98 -16.67 -8.06 -4.47
C ARG A 98 -16.18 -6.93 -3.57
N GLU A 99 -17.11 -6.12 -3.08
CA GLU A 99 -16.88 -5.11 -2.06
C GLU A 99 -18.06 -5.13 -1.09
N GLU A 100 -17.78 -5.41 0.18
CA GLU A 100 -18.77 -5.43 1.26
C GLU A 100 -18.22 -4.66 2.46
N GLY A 101 -18.75 -3.46 2.70
CA GLY A 101 -18.27 -2.60 3.79
C GLY A 101 -16.78 -2.27 3.62
N ASP A 102 -15.98 -2.64 4.60
CA ASP A 102 -14.55 -2.34 4.64
C ASP A 102 -13.67 -3.49 4.10
N VAL A 103 -14.26 -4.45 3.42
CA VAL A 103 -13.56 -5.60 2.82
C VAL A 103 -13.87 -5.68 1.35
N ALA A 104 -12.86 -5.90 0.53
CA ALA A 104 -13.00 -6.10 -0.89
C ALA A 104 -12.11 -7.23 -1.39
N THR A 105 -12.48 -7.79 -2.53
CA THR A 105 -11.66 -8.76 -3.26
C THR A 105 -11.47 -8.27 -4.69
N VAL A 106 -10.24 -8.22 -5.14
CA VAL A 106 -9.91 -7.95 -6.54
C VAL A 106 -9.30 -9.18 -7.18
N ARG A 107 -9.59 -9.36 -8.47
CA ARG A 107 -8.93 -10.35 -9.29
C ARG A 107 -7.80 -9.68 -10.06
N VAL A 108 -6.61 -10.25 -9.95
CA VAL A 108 -5.41 -9.78 -10.61
C VAL A 108 -5.01 -10.81 -11.66
N LEU A 109 -4.95 -10.38 -12.92
CA LEU A 109 -4.50 -11.20 -14.02
C LEU A 109 -3.05 -10.88 -14.34
N SER A 110 -2.20 -11.88 -14.28
CA SER A 110 -0.77 -11.76 -14.57
C SER A 110 -0.30 -12.98 -15.33
N SER A 111 0.30 -12.76 -16.50
CA SER A 111 0.83 -13.85 -17.37
C SER A 111 -0.18 -14.97 -17.64
N GLY A 112 -1.44 -14.60 -17.87
CA GLY A 112 -2.53 -15.54 -18.15
C GLY A 112 -3.08 -16.27 -16.92
N GLN A 113 -2.56 -15.99 -15.73
CA GLN A 113 -3.03 -16.57 -14.47
C GLN A 113 -3.79 -15.53 -13.65
N ALA A 114 -4.97 -15.90 -13.15
CA ALA A 114 -5.78 -15.07 -12.29
C ALA A 114 -5.56 -15.44 -10.82
N ARG A 115 -5.49 -14.42 -9.99
CA ARG A 115 -5.36 -14.55 -8.54
C ARG A 115 -6.31 -13.58 -7.85
N GLU A 116 -6.96 -14.01 -6.79
CA GLU A 116 -7.76 -13.13 -5.96
C GLU A 116 -6.93 -12.55 -4.80
N VAL A 117 -7.10 -11.27 -4.55
CA VAL A 117 -6.40 -10.53 -3.49
C VAL A 117 -7.44 -9.84 -2.63
N ARG A 118 -7.35 -10.06 -1.32
CA ARG A 118 -8.20 -9.40 -0.34
C ARG A 118 -7.63 -8.03 0.02
N LEU A 119 -8.50 -7.04 0.13
CA LEU A 119 -8.17 -5.71 0.63
C LEU A 119 -9.11 -5.34 1.78
N VAL A 120 -8.61 -4.50 2.66
CA VAL A 120 -9.38 -3.92 3.76
C VAL A 120 -9.26 -2.40 3.74
N ARG A 121 -10.34 -1.72 4.13
CA ARG A 121 -10.32 -0.27 4.25
C ARG A 121 -9.84 0.13 5.64
N GLU A 122 -8.80 0.93 5.68
CA GLU A 122 -8.28 1.58 6.89
C GLU A 122 -8.43 3.09 6.78
N ALA A 123 -8.04 3.84 7.80
CA ALA A 123 -8.22 5.29 7.85
C ALA A 123 -7.59 6.03 6.65
N SER A 124 -6.46 5.55 6.14
CA SER A 124 -5.74 6.16 5.02
C SER A 124 -6.15 5.63 3.63
N GLY A 125 -7.11 4.71 3.57
CA GLY A 125 -7.60 4.12 2.33
C GLY A 125 -7.53 2.60 2.30
N TRP A 126 -7.70 2.04 1.12
CA TRP A 126 -7.66 0.59 0.93
C TRP A 126 -6.24 0.04 1.06
N LYS A 127 -6.12 -1.09 1.74
CA LYS A 127 -4.85 -1.78 2.03
C LYS A 127 -4.95 -3.24 1.60
N ILE A 128 -3.84 -3.78 1.13
CA ILE A 128 -3.75 -5.20 0.77
C ILE A 128 -3.63 -6.03 2.04
N ASP A 129 -4.52 -6.99 2.21
CA ASP A 129 -4.56 -7.85 3.40
C ASP A 129 -4.15 -9.27 3.07
N LEU A 130 -2.98 -9.67 3.54
CA LEU A 130 -2.40 -10.99 3.40
C LEU A 130 -2.27 -11.70 4.76
N SER A 131 -2.89 -11.16 5.80
CA SER A 131 -2.73 -11.66 7.17
C SER A 131 -3.11 -13.14 7.30
N ASP A 132 -4.16 -13.60 6.61
CA ASP A 132 -4.56 -15.01 6.65
C ASP A 132 -3.53 -15.94 6.01
N SER A 133 -2.85 -15.50 4.96
CA SER A 133 -1.80 -16.26 4.28
C SER A 133 -0.51 -16.35 5.10
N LEU A 134 -0.37 -15.48 6.09
CA LEU A 134 0.83 -15.37 6.93
C LEU A 134 0.65 -16.03 8.30
N LYS A 135 -0.52 -16.55 8.60
CA LYS A 135 -0.74 -17.33 9.82
C LYS A 135 0.13 -18.59 9.83
N PRO A 136 0.69 -18.95 10.99
CA PRO A 136 1.48 -20.18 11.11
C PRO A 136 0.64 -21.45 10.88
#